data_965f914e0077c9303011ff3a88f9cd6a
#
_entry.id   965f914e0077c9303011ff3a88f9cd6a
#
_cell.length_a   1.000
_cell.length_b   1.000
_cell.length_c   1.000
_cell.angle_alpha   90.00
_cell.angle_beta   90.00
_cell.angle_gamma   90.00
#
_symmetry.space_group_name_H-M   'P 1'
#
loop_
_entity.id
_entity.type
_entity.pdbx_description
1 polymer ?
#
loop_
_entity_poly.entity_id
_entity_poly.type
_entity_poly.pdbx_seq_one_letter_code
_entity_poly.pdbx_strand_id
1 'polypeptide(L)'
;MKNLNIKIDASRVLSIINKLKDKDTSPMTLSFVLQILSQLGLTKSNISGHVSSIDNVLEQANEISDNRLFYEKGLYTTSFVAKSIIDFLTAYGEVPNSVENKLVKLFNHLYTRRQNTNVRASAYLVAAFKSLTDSPLLLPVVIESSVKSNEDLGLSIPPTLSIDQTHPILDLRLKHIWTDIYFKPSEFNLKANGVYAIKRTTGDRILSSSSDLGAFKQDDKNNAFQLTLDLDTKTTPGYYELDVTATPGSKKTNGRQKLLGITNVQIPLRIITEAKVAQTTITIMDSAREQHVADISLTPEKTYKASTASGAITLEIGQQISIDLNIVDSKQISLTAHQVFIQLTHQKTQQAITYTCTEKNTDKKSEKKSYKLLLDPDSSAAEFDYLSGIYKVDLIVGDSSIKAPILWHMFDLDLRFVGEAGDETKRRIAQATDVSRQESSSPAGSRRAFTPNAIIGSGPTTAKPEIDHVFRAPEKRAPPFLALTFTILCLLPLLGLIIAWSVIGFNISNFKFSISNIIFHAGLISICYLYFVYWYRLDMFTTLKYLSILGVPTFLAGHRVLRAQVIAKQQQTVSSTQSLNVKK
;
A
#
# COMPACT_ATOMS: atom_id res chain seq x y z
N MET A 1 -4.86 34.17 -11.84
CA MET A 1 -4.88 35.25 -12.86
C MET A 1 -6.01 36.27 -12.62
N LYS A 2 -7.20 35.91 -12.14
CA LYS A 2 -8.23 36.89 -11.78
C LYS A 2 -7.78 37.95 -10.76
N ASN A 3 -6.77 37.67 -9.94
CA ASN A 3 -6.28 38.59 -8.91
C ASN A 3 -5.23 39.62 -9.40
N LEU A 4 -4.81 39.53 -10.68
CA LEU A 4 -3.75 40.40 -11.20
C LEU A 4 -4.25 41.50 -12.13
N ASN A 5 -5.58 41.61 -12.36
CA ASN A 5 -6.20 42.60 -13.27
C ASN A 5 -5.55 42.71 -14.67
N ILE A 6 -4.93 41.62 -15.15
CA ILE A 6 -4.30 41.58 -16.48
C ILE A 6 -5.40 41.29 -17.51
N LYS A 7 -5.66 42.21 -18.40
CA LYS A 7 -6.52 41.98 -19.56
C LYS A 7 -5.84 41.02 -20.54
N ILE A 8 -6.34 39.78 -20.59
CA ILE A 8 -5.85 38.75 -21.51
C ILE A 8 -6.68 38.84 -22.80
N ASP A 9 -6.02 38.92 -23.93
CA ASP A 9 -6.68 38.82 -25.24
C ASP A 9 -7.07 37.35 -25.49
N ALA A 10 -8.33 37.04 -25.26
CA ALA A 10 -8.87 35.68 -25.40
C ALA A 10 -8.79 35.16 -26.83
N SER A 11 -8.90 36.03 -27.83
CA SER A 11 -8.83 35.64 -29.25
C SER A 11 -7.43 35.19 -29.65
N ARG A 12 -6.42 35.88 -29.17
CA ARG A 12 -5.01 35.54 -29.36
C ARG A 12 -4.65 34.22 -28.67
N VAL A 13 -5.13 34.03 -27.43
CA VAL A 13 -4.92 32.78 -26.68
C VAL A 13 -5.57 31.61 -27.39
N LEU A 14 -6.80 31.73 -27.89
CA LEU A 14 -7.48 30.71 -28.66
C LEU A 14 -6.70 30.32 -29.94
N SER A 15 -6.17 31.29 -30.65
CA SER A 15 -5.38 31.01 -31.85
C SER A 15 -4.09 30.22 -31.55
N ILE A 16 -3.46 30.48 -30.39
CA ILE A 16 -2.28 29.73 -29.92
C ILE A 16 -2.68 28.33 -29.50
N ILE A 17 -3.77 28.19 -28.78
CA ILE A 17 -4.29 26.90 -28.30
C ILE A 17 -4.61 25.98 -29.48
N ASN A 18 -5.30 26.48 -30.48
CA ASN A 18 -5.63 25.71 -31.68
C ASN A 18 -4.38 25.20 -32.40
N LYS A 19 -3.33 26.01 -32.49
CA LYS A 19 -2.03 25.60 -33.05
C LYS A 19 -1.29 24.56 -32.21
N LEU A 20 -1.42 24.62 -30.88
CA LEU A 20 -0.80 23.66 -29.97
C LEU A 20 -1.53 22.31 -29.95
N LYS A 21 -2.85 22.31 -30.02
CA LYS A 21 -3.68 21.10 -30.05
C LYS A 21 -3.28 20.16 -31.20
N ASP A 22 -2.94 20.71 -32.38
CA ASP A 22 -2.57 19.94 -33.56
C ASP A 22 -1.13 19.41 -33.49
N LYS A 23 -0.28 20.00 -32.65
CA LYS A 23 1.14 19.62 -32.56
C LYS A 23 1.43 18.58 -31.48
N ASP A 24 0.75 18.64 -30.34
CA ASP A 24 0.97 17.74 -29.22
C ASP A 24 -0.35 17.26 -28.65
N THR A 25 -0.63 15.98 -28.86
CA THR A 25 -1.85 15.29 -28.39
C THR A 25 -1.66 14.60 -27.06
N SER A 26 -0.55 14.85 -26.34
CA SER A 26 -0.32 14.22 -25.04
C SER A 26 -1.42 14.58 -24.03
N PRO A 27 -1.80 13.67 -23.12
CA PRO A 27 -2.86 13.92 -22.14
C PRO A 27 -2.59 15.16 -21.31
N MET A 28 -1.32 15.43 -21.00
CA MET A 28 -0.91 16.56 -20.20
C MET A 28 -1.11 17.89 -20.94
N THR A 29 -0.69 17.97 -22.21
CA THR A 29 -0.84 19.17 -23.02
C THR A 29 -2.30 19.49 -23.28
N LEU A 30 -3.10 18.48 -23.65
CA LEU A 30 -4.54 18.66 -23.85
C LEU A 30 -5.24 19.08 -22.54
N SER A 31 -4.82 18.56 -21.40
CA SER A 31 -5.36 18.97 -20.10
C SER A 31 -5.00 20.42 -19.74
N PHE A 32 -3.81 20.91 -20.07
CA PHE A 32 -3.47 22.33 -19.94
C PHE A 32 -4.36 23.21 -20.83
N VAL A 33 -4.62 22.76 -22.07
CA VAL A 33 -5.55 23.44 -22.97
C VAL A 33 -6.94 23.56 -22.35
N LEU A 34 -7.50 22.46 -21.85
CA LEU A 34 -8.81 22.46 -21.18
C LEU A 34 -8.83 23.37 -19.95
N GLN A 35 -7.75 23.35 -19.15
CA GLN A 35 -7.62 24.19 -17.97
C GLN A 35 -7.56 25.68 -18.32
N ILE A 36 -6.88 26.07 -19.40
CA ILE A 36 -6.82 27.47 -19.85
C ILE A 36 -8.19 27.89 -20.36
N LEU A 37 -8.86 27.06 -21.18
CA LEU A 37 -10.18 27.34 -21.72
C LEU A 37 -11.22 27.55 -20.62
N SER A 38 -11.16 26.74 -19.54
CA SER A 38 -12.08 26.91 -18.40
C SER A 38 -11.92 28.25 -17.67
N GLN A 39 -10.71 28.85 -17.73
CA GLN A 39 -10.41 30.10 -17.02
C GLN A 39 -10.65 31.37 -17.84
N LEU A 40 -10.76 31.25 -19.17
CA LEU A 40 -10.93 32.41 -20.06
C LEU A 40 -12.33 33.04 -20.01
N GLY A 41 -13.33 32.38 -19.41
CA GLY A 41 -14.70 32.87 -19.32
C GLY A 41 -15.40 32.99 -20.68
N LEU A 42 -15.05 32.10 -21.60
CA LEU A 42 -15.59 32.08 -22.98
C LEU A 42 -17.04 31.55 -22.98
N THR A 43 -17.80 31.93 -24.01
CA THR A 43 -19.15 31.40 -24.24
C THR A 43 -19.13 29.92 -24.65
N LYS A 44 -20.20 29.18 -24.38
CA LYS A 44 -20.33 27.75 -24.72
C LYS A 44 -20.01 27.49 -26.22
N SER A 45 -20.43 28.37 -27.12
CA SER A 45 -20.17 28.26 -28.55
C SER A 45 -18.67 28.28 -28.92
N ASN A 46 -17.89 29.06 -28.18
CA ASN A 46 -16.45 29.21 -28.46
C ASN A 46 -15.61 28.03 -27.97
N ILE A 47 -16.09 27.27 -26.99
CA ILE A 47 -15.39 26.13 -26.40
C ILE A 47 -15.93 24.77 -26.86
N SER A 48 -17.09 24.73 -27.52
CA SER A 48 -17.73 23.49 -28.01
C SER A 48 -16.84 22.63 -28.90
N GLY A 49 -16.00 23.25 -29.75
CA GLY A 49 -15.05 22.54 -30.60
C GLY A 49 -13.94 21.79 -29.88
N HIS A 50 -13.80 22.00 -28.57
CA HIS A 50 -12.79 21.32 -27.73
C HIS A 50 -13.36 20.17 -26.89
N VAL A 51 -14.67 19.90 -26.97
CA VAL A 51 -15.30 18.76 -26.26
C VAL A 51 -14.71 17.43 -26.72
N SER A 52 -14.47 17.26 -28.01
CA SER A 52 -13.80 16.08 -28.57
C SER A 52 -12.37 15.85 -28.03
N SER A 53 -11.72 16.91 -27.54
CA SER A 53 -10.40 16.77 -26.90
C SER A 53 -10.47 16.01 -25.57
N ILE A 54 -11.62 16.01 -24.91
CA ILE A 54 -11.83 15.24 -23.68
C ILE A 54 -11.84 13.75 -23.99
N ASP A 55 -12.57 13.34 -25.05
CA ASP A 55 -12.60 11.94 -25.48
C ASP A 55 -11.20 11.46 -25.85
N ASN A 56 -10.44 12.26 -26.60
CA ASN A 56 -9.05 11.95 -26.97
C ASN A 56 -8.12 11.82 -25.75
N VAL A 57 -8.32 12.65 -24.72
CA VAL A 57 -7.56 12.53 -23.47
C VAL A 57 -7.93 11.24 -22.72
N LEU A 58 -9.21 10.94 -22.60
CA LEU A 58 -9.71 9.79 -21.86
C LEU A 58 -9.42 8.44 -22.56
N GLU A 59 -9.28 8.43 -23.89
CA GLU A 59 -8.88 7.25 -24.65
C GLU A 59 -7.43 6.84 -24.44
N GLN A 60 -6.57 7.76 -24.04
CA GLN A 60 -5.17 7.49 -23.73
C GLN A 60 -4.96 6.98 -22.29
N ALA A 61 -6.03 6.85 -21.50
CA ALA A 61 -5.95 6.32 -20.15
C ALA A 61 -5.93 4.79 -20.15
N ASN A 62 -5.14 4.21 -19.27
CA ASN A 62 -5.13 2.77 -19.02
C ASN A 62 -6.25 2.38 -18.08
N GLU A 63 -6.86 1.24 -18.31
CA GLU A 63 -7.94 0.71 -17.49
C GLU A 63 -7.47 -0.44 -16.60
N ILE A 64 -7.87 -0.42 -15.32
CA ILE A 64 -7.65 -1.50 -14.37
C ILE A 64 -9.00 -1.99 -13.87
N SER A 65 -9.21 -3.31 -13.94
CA SER A 65 -10.39 -4.00 -13.37
C SER A 65 -11.73 -3.42 -13.83
N ASP A 66 -11.83 -3.02 -15.09
CA ASP A 66 -13.04 -2.47 -15.75
C ASP A 66 -13.72 -1.29 -15.03
N ASN A 67 -13.13 -0.78 -13.96
CA ASN A 67 -13.74 0.25 -13.10
C ASN A 67 -12.81 1.41 -12.74
N ARG A 68 -11.55 1.41 -13.19
CA ARG A 68 -10.56 2.44 -12.83
C ARG A 68 -9.74 2.86 -14.04
N LEU A 69 -9.68 4.16 -14.30
CA LEU A 69 -8.80 4.75 -15.32
C LEU A 69 -7.66 5.51 -14.67
N PHE A 70 -6.46 5.39 -15.25
CA PHE A 70 -5.28 6.09 -14.79
C PHE A 70 -4.30 6.34 -15.95
N TYR A 71 -3.31 7.20 -15.71
CA TYR A 71 -2.23 7.46 -16.65
C TYR A 71 -0.90 6.94 -16.12
N GLU A 72 -0.09 6.30 -16.96
CA GLU A 72 1.22 5.71 -16.59
C GLU A 72 2.19 6.71 -15.95
N LYS A 73 2.10 7.99 -16.32
CA LYS A 73 2.91 9.07 -15.73
C LYS A 73 2.57 9.36 -14.24
N GLY A 74 1.69 8.56 -13.65
CA GLY A 74 1.42 8.52 -12.22
C GLY A 74 0.27 9.40 -11.76
N LEU A 75 0.09 9.42 -10.42
CA LEU A 75 -1.04 10.07 -9.75
C LEU A 75 -1.12 11.58 -10.03
N TYR A 76 0.03 12.25 -10.17
CA TYR A 76 0.07 13.68 -10.51
C TYR A 76 -0.65 13.95 -11.83
N THR A 77 -0.28 13.22 -12.90
CA THR A 77 -0.89 13.37 -14.23
C THR A 77 -2.36 13.04 -14.19
N THR A 78 -2.73 11.92 -13.58
CA THR A 78 -4.12 11.48 -13.46
C THR A 78 -5.00 12.52 -12.74
N SER A 79 -4.50 13.09 -11.64
CA SER A 79 -5.21 14.12 -10.88
C SER A 79 -5.34 15.43 -11.64
N PHE A 80 -4.29 15.83 -12.35
CA PHE A 80 -4.32 17.06 -13.14
C PHE A 80 -5.28 16.97 -14.33
N VAL A 81 -5.29 15.82 -15.01
CA VAL A 81 -6.24 15.54 -16.10
C VAL A 81 -7.68 15.59 -15.57
N ALA A 82 -7.98 14.89 -14.47
CA ALA A 82 -9.31 14.88 -13.88
C ALA A 82 -9.78 16.29 -13.50
N LYS A 83 -8.92 17.07 -12.86
CA LYS A 83 -9.19 18.47 -12.52
C LYS A 83 -9.51 19.30 -13.74
N SER A 84 -8.69 19.21 -14.79
CA SER A 84 -8.83 20.03 -16.00
C SER A 84 -10.11 19.71 -16.75
N ILE A 85 -10.50 18.43 -16.80
CA ILE A 85 -11.77 18.00 -17.42
C ILE A 85 -12.95 18.56 -16.64
N ILE A 86 -12.98 18.44 -15.30
CA ILE A 86 -14.07 18.95 -14.46
C ILE A 86 -14.20 20.47 -14.57
N ASP A 87 -13.09 21.20 -14.50
CA ASP A 87 -13.11 22.67 -14.62
C ASP A 87 -13.64 23.10 -16.00
N PHE A 88 -13.26 22.39 -17.06
CA PHE A 88 -13.75 22.66 -18.41
C PHE A 88 -15.25 22.34 -18.53
N LEU A 89 -15.69 21.16 -18.06
CA LEU A 89 -17.12 20.78 -18.10
C LEU A 89 -17.98 21.75 -17.29
N THR A 90 -17.47 22.23 -16.17
CA THR A 90 -18.15 23.24 -15.36
C THR A 90 -18.31 24.57 -16.13
N ALA A 91 -17.29 24.98 -16.88
CA ALA A 91 -17.37 26.16 -17.76
C ALA A 91 -18.27 25.93 -18.98
N TYR A 92 -18.29 24.70 -19.50
CA TYR A 92 -19.13 24.30 -20.63
C TYR A 92 -20.61 24.18 -20.23
N GLY A 93 -20.89 23.86 -18.97
CA GLY A 93 -22.24 23.79 -18.38
C GLY A 93 -22.97 22.45 -18.60
N GLU A 94 -22.31 21.45 -19.20
CA GLU A 94 -22.91 20.14 -19.49
C GLU A 94 -21.87 19.03 -19.47
N VAL A 95 -22.28 17.81 -19.08
CA VAL A 95 -21.44 16.60 -19.14
C VAL A 95 -21.92 15.72 -20.28
N PRO A 96 -21.10 15.50 -21.33
CA PRO A 96 -21.47 14.59 -22.42
C PRO A 96 -21.61 13.14 -21.91
N ASN A 97 -22.56 12.40 -22.47
CA ASN A 97 -22.79 11.01 -22.08
C ASN A 97 -21.60 10.09 -22.36
N SER A 98 -20.83 10.37 -23.42
CA SER A 98 -19.59 9.61 -23.77
C SER A 98 -18.51 9.72 -22.71
N VAL A 99 -18.46 10.85 -21.99
CA VAL A 99 -17.42 11.17 -21.00
C VAL A 99 -17.77 10.67 -19.60
N GLU A 100 -19.07 10.59 -19.30
CA GLU A 100 -19.56 10.35 -17.93
C GLU A 100 -18.98 9.10 -17.28
N ASN A 101 -19.09 7.95 -17.95
CA ASN A 101 -18.62 6.67 -17.41
C ASN A 101 -17.08 6.65 -17.25
N LYS A 102 -16.34 7.17 -18.22
CA LYS A 102 -14.88 7.27 -18.15
C LYS A 102 -14.43 8.20 -17.01
N LEU A 103 -15.18 9.27 -16.77
CA LEU A 103 -14.91 10.22 -15.68
C LEU A 103 -15.14 9.57 -14.31
N VAL A 104 -16.20 8.77 -14.16
CA VAL A 104 -16.45 7.98 -12.95
C VAL A 104 -15.28 7.05 -12.67
N LYS A 105 -14.81 6.29 -13.66
CA LYS A 105 -13.66 5.39 -13.54
C LYS A 105 -12.38 6.13 -13.14
N LEU A 106 -12.17 7.33 -13.66
CA LEU A 106 -11.03 8.17 -13.33
C LEU A 106 -11.05 8.60 -11.84
N PHE A 107 -12.21 9.07 -11.36
CA PHE A 107 -12.37 9.45 -9.95
C PHE A 107 -12.35 8.26 -9.01
N ASN A 108 -12.84 7.09 -9.41
CA ASN A 108 -12.70 5.85 -8.65
C ASN A 108 -11.23 5.50 -8.42
N HIS A 109 -10.38 5.65 -9.46
CA HIS A 109 -8.93 5.48 -9.29
C HIS A 109 -8.35 6.49 -8.31
N LEU A 110 -8.67 7.77 -8.46
CA LEU A 110 -8.17 8.83 -7.59
C LEU A 110 -8.59 8.61 -6.13
N TYR A 111 -9.81 8.16 -5.89
CA TYR A 111 -10.30 7.88 -4.54
C TYR A 111 -9.51 6.76 -3.85
N THR A 112 -9.11 5.72 -4.57
CA THR A 112 -8.28 4.64 -3.99
C THR A 112 -6.88 5.11 -3.62
N ARG A 113 -6.42 6.25 -4.18
CA ARG A 113 -5.09 6.84 -3.93
C ARG A 113 -5.11 8.02 -2.95
N ARG A 114 -6.18 8.19 -2.18
CA ARG A 114 -6.34 9.31 -1.24
C ARG A 114 -5.30 9.36 -0.13
N GLN A 115 -4.71 8.22 0.23
CA GLN A 115 -3.63 8.12 1.23
C GLN A 115 -2.26 8.12 0.54
N ASN A 116 -1.93 9.19 -0.17
CA ASN A 116 -0.65 9.31 -0.85
C ASN A 116 0.31 10.20 -0.04
N THR A 117 1.57 9.79 0.08
CA THR A 117 2.61 10.53 0.81
C THR A 117 3.38 11.54 -0.04
N ASN A 118 3.23 11.49 -1.37
CA ASN A 118 3.89 12.43 -2.27
C ASN A 118 3.17 13.78 -2.27
N VAL A 119 3.80 14.81 -1.72
CA VAL A 119 3.23 16.16 -1.53
C VAL A 119 2.69 16.76 -2.83
N ARG A 120 3.44 16.66 -3.94
CA ARG A 120 3.02 17.21 -5.24
C ARG A 120 1.79 16.49 -5.79
N ALA A 121 1.80 15.16 -5.77
CA ALA A 121 0.66 14.37 -6.24
C ALA A 121 -0.57 14.60 -5.37
N SER A 122 -0.40 14.70 -4.04
CA SER A 122 -1.48 14.98 -3.10
C SER A 122 -2.10 16.37 -3.31
N ALA A 123 -1.28 17.39 -3.60
CA ALA A 123 -1.80 18.74 -3.88
C ALA A 123 -2.72 18.76 -5.11
N TYR A 124 -2.34 18.06 -6.19
CA TYR A 124 -3.20 17.95 -7.38
C TYR A 124 -4.42 17.05 -7.16
N LEU A 125 -4.26 16.00 -6.35
CA LEU A 125 -5.38 15.15 -5.94
C LEU A 125 -6.45 15.96 -5.19
N VAL A 126 -6.04 16.73 -4.18
CA VAL A 126 -6.93 17.62 -3.43
C VAL A 126 -7.58 18.66 -4.35
N ALA A 127 -6.81 19.24 -5.28
CA ALA A 127 -7.33 20.21 -6.24
C ALA A 127 -8.37 19.58 -7.18
N ALA A 128 -8.18 18.33 -7.64
CA ALA A 128 -9.13 17.62 -8.49
C ALA A 128 -10.46 17.35 -7.75
N PHE A 129 -10.37 16.89 -6.51
CA PHE A 129 -11.57 16.67 -5.70
C PHE A 129 -12.27 17.97 -5.29
N LYS A 130 -11.51 19.05 -5.06
CA LYS A 130 -12.10 20.37 -4.85
C LYS A 130 -12.89 20.82 -6.07
N SER A 131 -12.33 20.72 -7.27
CA SER A 131 -13.05 21.05 -8.51
C SER A 131 -14.31 20.20 -8.69
N LEU A 132 -14.27 18.92 -8.29
CA LEU A 132 -15.41 18.03 -8.31
C LEU A 132 -16.51 18.48 -7.33
N THR A 133 -16.15 18.83 -6.10
CA THR A 133 -17.11 19.29 -5.09
C THR A 133 -17.72 20.65 -5.43
N ASP A 134 -16.94 21.53 -6.00
CA ASP A 134 -17.38 22.88 -6.39
C ASP A 134 -18.22 22.87 -7.68
N SER A 135 -18.21 21.77 -8.46
CA SER A 135 -18.95 21.67 -9.72
C SER A 135 -20.47 21.57 -9.47
N PRO A 136 -21.29 22.42 -10.10
CA PRO A 136 -22.74 22.32 -10.01
C PRO A 136 -23.33 21.16 -10.82
N LEU A 137 -22.55 20.56 -11.73
CA LEU A 137 -23.01 19.53 -12.67
C LEU A 137 -23.00 18.13 -12.10
N LEU A 138 -22.14 17.89 -11.09
CA LEU A 138 -21.82 16.57 -10.60
C LEU A 138 -22.09 16.49 -9.09
N LEU A 139 -22.62 15.36 -8.65
CA LEU A 139 -22.79 15.07 -7.22
C LEU A 139 -21.68 14.12 -6.77
N PRO A 140 -20.71 14.59 -5.98
CA PRO A 140 -19.58 13.78 -5.54
C PRO A 140 -19.98 12.87 -4.38
N VAL A 141 -20.38 11.65 -4.67
CA VAL A 141 -20.85 10.68 -3.68
C VAL A 141 -19.93 9.47 -3.66
N VAL A 142 -19.74 8.92 -2.47
CA VAL A 142 -18.99 7.70 -2.23
C VAL A 142 -19.82 6.74 -1.40
N ILE A 143 -19.74 5.46 -1.75
CA ILE A 143 -20.31 4.39 -0.93
C ILE A 143 -19.27 4.02 0.13
N GLU A 144 -19.68 4.06 1.38
CA GLU A 144 -18.88 3.63 2.53
C GLU A 144 -19.65 2.56 3.31
N SER A 145 -18.91 1.58 3.83
CA SER A 145 -19.51 0.63 4.76
C SER A 145 -19.59 1.22 6.16
N SER A 146 -20.67 0.92 6.85
CA SER A 146 -20.80 1.25 8.27
C SER A 146 -19.99 0.36 9.19
N VAL A 147 -19.55 -0.80 8.69
CA VAL A 147 -18.67 -1.70 9.45
C VAL A 147 -17.26 -1.11 9.44
N LYS A 148 -16.80 -0.69 10.60
CA LYS A 148 -15.39 -0.28 10.78
C LYS A 148 -14.52 -1.48 10.41
N SER A 149 -13.82 -1.40 9.28
CA SER A 149 -12.72 -2.31 9.03
C SER A 149 -11.72 -2.12 10.16
N ASN A 150 -11.16 -3.22 10.70
CA ASN A 150 -10.06 -3.12 11.65
C ASN A 150 -8.89 -2.39 10.97
N GLU A 151 -8.81 -1.09 11.18
CA GLU A 151 -7.80 -0.19 10.61
C GLU A 151 -6.41 -0.38 11.24
N ASP A 152 -6.27 -1.30 12.20
CA ASP A 152 -5.05 -1.44 13.01
C ASP A 152 -3.87 -2.13 12.31
N LEU A 153 -3.96 -2.51 11.04
CA LEU A 153 -2.86 -3.22 10.37
C LEU A 153 -2.05 -2.40 9.38
N GLY A 154 -2.25 -1.09 9.24
CA GLY A 154 -1.36 -0.21 8.45
C GLY A 154 -1.11 -0.59 6.99
N LEU A 155 -1.79 -1.60 6.46
CA LEU A 155 -1.69 -2.06 5.09
C LEU A 155 -2.71 -1.31 4.23
N SER A 156 -2.24 -0.63 3.19
CA SER A 156 -3.05 0.11 2.20
C SER A 156 -3.84 -0.81 1.26
N ILE A 157 -4.44 -1.85 1.80
CA ILE A 157 -5.40 -2.70 1.08
C ILE A 157 -6.77 -2.04 1.22
N PRO A 158 -7.57 -1.92 0.14
CA PRO A 158 -8.92 -1.39 0.28
C PRO A 158 -9.66 -2.19 1.35
N PRO A 159 -10.39 -1.54 2.27
CA PRO A 159 -11.03 -2.22 3.38
C PRO A 159 -12.01 -3.26 2.84
N THR A 160 -11.66 -4.53 3.05
CA THR A 160 -12.52 -5.65 2.69
C THR A 160 -13.55 -5.82 3.80
N LEU A 161 -14.82 -5.72 3.45
CA LEU A 161 -15.91 -5.92 4.40
C LEU A 161 -16.00 -7.37 4.81
N SER A 162 -15.90 -7.64 6.10
CA SER A 162 -16.10 -8.99 6.65
C SER A 162 -17.55 -9.20 7.02
N ILE A 163 -18.19 -10.18 6.41
CA ILE A 163 -19.59 -10.54 6.64
C ILE A 163 -19.61 -11.95 7.24
N ASP A 164 -20.33 -12.12 8.34
CA ASP A 164 -20.52 -13.42 8.97
C ASP A 164 -21.48 -14.26 8.11
N GLN A 165 -21.12 -15.50 7.83
CA GLN A 165 -21.93 -16.44 7.06
C GLN A 165 -23.31 -16.70 7.70
N THR A 166 -23.42 -16.60 9.02
CA THR A 166 -24.66 -16.82 9.76
C THR A 166 -25.58 -15.60 9.80
N HIS A 167 -24.99 -14.40 9.68
CA HIS A 167 -25.71 -13.11 9.70
C HIS A 167 -25.23 -12.25 8.55
N PRO A 168 -25.63 -12.57 7.30
CA PRO A 168 -25.08 -11.91 6.11
C PRO A 168 -25.73 -10.56 5.85
N ILE A 169 -25.63 -9.63 6.79
CA ILE A 169 -26.15 -8.26 6.69
C ILE A 169 -25.02 -7.33 6.28
N LEU A 170 -25.25 -6.57 5.24
CA LEU A 170 -24.37 -5.53 4.74
C LEU A 170 -25.01 -4.17 4.92
N ASP A 171 -24.37 -3.29 5.67
CA ASP A 171 -24.78 -1.91 5.85
C ASP A 171 -23.88 -0.99 5.02
N LEU A 172 -24.48 -0.26 4.09
CA LEU A 172 -23.80 0.73 3.25
C LEU A 172 -24.33 2.11 3.56
N ARG A 173 -23.44 3.10 3.49
CA ARG A 173 -23.79 4.52 3.63
C ARG A 173 -23.29 5.29 2.42
N LEU A 174 -24.05 6.26 2.01
CA LEU A 174 -23.63 7.22 1.01
C LEU A 174 -23.14 8.48 1.71
N LYS A 175 -21.90 8.86 1.45
CA LYS A 175 -21.36 10.10 1.97
C LYS A 175 -20.82 10.98 0.87
N HIS A 176 -20.74 12.26 1.16
CA HIS A 176 -20.07 13.21 0.30
C HIS A 176 -18.57 12.92 0.31
N ILE A 177 -17.95 12.88 -0.86
CA ILE A 177 -16.51 12.71 -0.98
C ILE A 177 -15.79 13.82 -0.19
N TRP A 178 -14.77 13.53 0.59
CA TRP A 178 -14.03 14.48 1.45
C TRP A 178 -14.75 15.06 2.68
N THR A 179 -15.99 14.73 2.93
CA THR A 179 -16.69 15.20 4.13
C THR A 179 -17.29 14.01 4.88
N ASP A 180 -17.58 14.18 6.15
CA ASP A 180 -18.30 13.19 6.95
C ASP A 180 -19.82 13.44 6.91
N ILE A 181 -20.29 14.11 5.86
CA ILE A 181 -21.72 14.37 5.64
C ILE A 181 -22.30 13.18 4.89
N TYR A 182 -23.23 12.48 5.54
CA TYR A 182 -23.97 11.37 4.96
C TYR A 182 -25.25 11.85 4.32
N PHE A 183 -25.58 11.26 3.17
CA PHE A 183 -26.85 11.50 2.49
C PHE A 183 -27.96 10.66 3.12
N LYS A 184 -29.19 11.14 3.04
CA LYS A 184 -30.34 10.35 3.48
C LYS A 184 -30.64 9.24 2.48
N PRO A 185 -30.93 8.02 2.94
CA PRO A 185 -31.30 6.90 2.06
C PRO A 185 -32.47 7.21 1.12
N SER A 186 -33.42 8.01 1.57
CA SER A 186 -34.59 8.43 0.76
C SER A 186 -34.23 9.27 -0.48
N GLU A 187 -33.02 9.79 -0.58
CA GLU A 187 -32.55 10.58 -1.72
C GLU A 187 -31.99 9.72 -2.86
N PHE A 188 -31.71 8.44 -2.60
CA PHE A 188 -31.06 7.53 -3.55
C PHE A 188 -31.73 6.16 -3.58
N ASN A 189 -31.52 5.46 -4.70
CA ASN A 189 -31.85 4.04 -4.83
C ASN A 189 -30.56 3.25 -5.06
N LEU A 190 -30.29 2.28 -4.20
CA LEU A 190 -29.19 1.33 -4.37
C LEU A 190 -29.72 0.00 -4.89
N LYS A 191 -29.04 -0.54 -5.88
CA LYS A 191 -29.30 -1.87 -6.43
C LYS A 191 -28.02 -2.70 -6.43
N ALA A 192 -28.08 -3.91 -5.90
CA ALA A 192 -27.05 -4.91 -6.04
C ALA A 192 -27.22 -5.64 -7.39
N ASN A 193 -26.19 -5.64 -8.21
CA ASN A 193 -26.24 -6.22 -9.56
C ASN A 193 -25.75 -7.67 -9.59
N GLY A 194 -24.88 -8.07 -8.67
CA GLY A 194 -24.37 -9.44 -8.58
C GLY A 194 -23.30 -9.58 -7.51
N VAL A 195 -23.13 -10.81 -7.03
CA VAL A 195 -22.02 -11.22 -6.15
C VAL A 195 -21.12 -12.17 -6.90
N TYR A 196 -19.85 -11.86 -6.94
CA TYR A 196 -18.83 -12.62 -7.64
C TYR A 196 -17.83 -13.21 -6.64
N ALA A 197 -17.64 -14.54 -6.70
CA ALA A 197 -16.57 -15.19 -5.96
C ALA A 197 -15.21 -14.93 -6.64
N ILE A 198 -14.19 -14.63 -5.86
CA ILE A 198 -12.83 -14.40 -6.35
C ILE A 198 -12.00 -15.66 -6.11
N LYS A 199 -11.51 -16.27 -7.17
CA LYS A 199 -10.59 -17.41 -7.06
C LYS A 199 -9.25 -16.95 -6.51
N ARG A 200 -8.79 -17.58 -5.43
CA ARG A 200 -7.50 -17.24 -4.78
C ARG A 200 -6.30 -17.46 -5.69
N THR A 201 -6.34 -18.44 -6.59
CA THR A 201 -5.19 -18.81 -7.43
C THR A 201 -5.02 -17.94 -8.65
N THR A 202 -6.10 -17.54 -9.29
CA THR A 202 -6.09 -16.83 -10.58
C THR A 202 -6.63 -15.41 -10.49
N GLY A 203 -7.35 -15.07 -9.42
CA GLY A 203 -8.04 -13.79 -9.29
C GLY A 203 -9.30 -13.68 -10.15
N ASP A 204 -9.72 -14.78 -10.81
CA ASP A 204 -10.90 -14.79 -11.68
C ASP A 204 -12.17 -14.51 -10.90
N ARG A 205 -13.03 -13.69 -11.46
CA ARG A 205 -14.38 -13.40 -10.96
C ARG A 205 -15.36 -14.45 -11.48
N ILE A 206 -15.96 -15.22 -10.59
CA ILE A 206 -17.00 -16.19 -10.92
C ILE A 206 -18.32 -15.72 -10.32
N LEU A 207 -19.33 -15.58 -11.15
CA LEU A 207 -20.66 -15.21 -10.68
C LEU A 207 -21.18 -16.28 -9.71
N SER A 208 -21.36 -15.89 -8.45
CA SER A 208 -21.84 -16.78 -7.38
C SER A 208 -23.35 -16.71 -7.24
N SER A 209 -23.94 -15.52 -7.47
CA SER A 209 -25.39 -15.33 -7.47
C SER A 209 -25.77 -14.28 -8.50
N SER A 210 -26.64 -14.62 -9.44
CA SER A 210 -27.02 -13.78 -10.58
C SER A 210 -28.39 -13.13 -10.46
N SER A 211 -29.20 -13.54 -9.50
CA SER A 211 -30.59 -13.11 -9.42
C SER A 211 -30.81 -12.20 -8.23
N ASP A 212 -31.73 -11.28 -8.44
CA ASP A 212 -32.31 -10.38 -7.46
C ASP A 212 -31.82 -10.57 -6.02
N LEU A 213 -30.64 -10.00 -5.73
CA LEU A 213 -30.08 -9.95 -4.37
C LEU A 213 -30.98 -9.12 -3.44
N GLY A 214 -32.16 -8.74 -3.91
CA GLY A 214 -33.11 -7.90 -3.21
C GLY A 214 -32.77 -6.41 -3.32
N ALA A 215 -33.75 -5.59 -3.05
CA ALA A 215 -33.54 -4.15 -2.90
C ALA A 215 -32.96 -3.87 -1.52
N PHE A 216 -32.03 -2.92 -1.47
CA PHE A 216 -31.55 -2.39 -0.20
C PHE A 216 -32.71 -1.79 0.61
N LYS A 217 -32.84 -2.20 1.86
CA LYS A 217 -33.77 -1.57 2.80
C LYS A 217 -33.18 -0.26 3.27
N GLN A 218 -33.99 0.80 3.19
CA GLN A 218 -33.59 2.12 3.64
C GLN A 218 -33.78 2.26 5.15
N ASP A 219 -32.73 2.65 5.86
CA ASP A 219 -32.78 3.01 7.28
C ASP A 219 -32.44 4.50 7.44
N ASP A 220 -33.46 5.33 7.44
CA ASP A 220 -33.32 6.79 7.56
C ASP A 220 -32.79 7.23 8.95
N LYS A 221 -32.92 6.37 9.99
CA LYS A 221 -32.41 6.70 11.34
C LYS A 221 -30.91 6.67 11.40
N ASN A 222 -30.31 5.67 10.73
CA ASN A 222 -28.87 5.47 10.72
C ASN A 222 -28.19 6.00 9.44
N ASN A 223 -28.94 6.60 8.53
CA ASN A 223 -28.50 6.99 7.19
C ASN A 223 -27.81 5.83 6.46
N ALA A 224 -28.40 4.63 6.55
CA ALA A 224 -27.82 3.40 6.03
C ALA A 224 -28.79 2.70 5.06
N PHE A 225 -28.18 1.95 4.15
CA PHE A 225 -28.86 1.00 3.29
C PHE A 225 -28.47 -0.40 3.73
N GLN A 226 -29.44 -1.20 4.13
CA GLN A 226 -29.22 -2.57 4.57
C GLN A 226 -29.57 -3.55 3.46
N LEU A 227 -28.64 -4.43 3.16
CA LEU A 227 -28.85 -5.56 2.27
C LEU A 227 -28.61 -6.85 3.06
N THR A 228 -29.61 -7.71 3.13
CA THR A 228 -29.43 -9.08 3.60
C THR A 228 -29.04 -9.91 2.38
N LEU A 229 -27.81 -10.41 2.35
CA LEU A 229 -27.35 -11.28 1.28
C LEU A 229 -27.99 -12.65 1.49
N ASP A 230 -28.80 -13.09 0.54
CA ASP A 230 -29.26 -14.47 0.50
C ASP A 230 -28.10 -15.33 0.02
N LEU A 231 -27.33 -15.84 0.98
CA LEU A 231 -26.21 -16.72 0.70
C LEU A 231 -26.74 -18.14 0.56
N ASP A 232 -26.75 -18.66 -0.67
CA ASP A 232 -27.07 -20.05 -0.95
C ASP A 232 -26.34 -20.99 0.02
N THR A 233 -26.96 -22.13 0.32
CA THR A 233 -26.34 -23.19 1.14
C THR A 233 -24.98 -23.64 0.62
N LYS A 234 -24.71 -23.42 -0.67
CA LYS A 234 -23.44 -23.71 -1.34
C LYS A 234 -22.39 -22.61 -1.28
N THR A 235 -22.71 -21.43 -0.74
CA THR A 235 -21.75 -20.31 -0.67
C THR A 235 -20.66 -20.64 0.33
N THR A 236 -19.45 -20.85 -0.18
CA THR A 236 -18.28 -21.16 0.65
C THR A 236 -17.67 -19.87 1.23
N PRO A 237 -17.10 -19.93 2.44
CA PRO A 237 -16.33 -18.81 2.99
C PRO A 237 -15.17 -18.42 2.06
N GLY A 238 -14.89 -17.11 1.93
CA GLY A 238 -13.84 -16.64 1.03
C GLY A 238 -13.99 -15.19 0.62
N TYR A 239 -13.30 -14.83 -0.45
CA TYR A 239 -13.33 -13.47 -1.01
C TYR A 239 -14.36 -13.36 -2.13
N TYR A 240 -15.11 -12.28 -2.06
CA TYR A 240 -16.17 -11.94 -3.00
C TYR A 240 -16.11 -10.47 -3.38
N GLU A 241 -16.77 -10.12 -4.48
CA GLU A 241 -17.03 -8.74 -4.87
C GLU A 241 -18.53 -8.57 -5.11
N LEU A 242 -19.08 -7.49 -4.54
CA LEU A 242 -20.46 -7.08 -4.75
C LEU A 242 -20.47 -5.89 -5.70
N ASP A 243 -21.18 -6.01 -6.82
CA ASP A 243 -21.40 -4.90 -7.72
C ASP A 243 -22.66 -4.13 -7.28
N VAL A 244 -22.49 -2.86 -6.96
CA VAL A 244 -23.58 -1.97 -6.52
C VAL A 244 -23.70 -0.80 -7.46
N THR A 245 -24.94 -0.50 -7.85
CA THR A 245 -25.28 0.70 -8.61
C THR A 245 -26.16 1.59 -7.76
N ALA A 246 -25.84 2.88 -7.70
CA ALA A 246 -26.72 3.87 -7.08
C ALA A 246 -27.29 4.80 -8.14
N THR A 247 -28.56 5.12 -7.99
CA THR A 247 -29.27 6.08 -8.82
C THR A 247 -29.95 7.14 -7.96
N PRO A 248 -30.09 8.39 -8.46
CA PRO A 248 -30.83 9.40 -7.73
C PRO A 248 -32.27 8.95 -7.52
N GLY A 249 -32.80 9.15 -6.32
CA GLY A 249 -34.22 8.96 -6.03
C GLY A 249 -35.09 10.06 -6.69
N SER A 250 -36.39 9.81 -6.82
CA SER A 250 -37.34 10.74 -7.44
C SER A 250 -37.53 12.07 -6.67
N LYS A 251 -37.04 12.18 -5.44
CA LYS A 251 -37.04 13.39 -4.63
C LYS A 251 -35.75 14.17 -4.85
N LYS A 252 -35.83 15.20 -5.68
CA LYS A 252 -34.91 16.33 -5.90
C LYS A 252 -33.52 16.21 -5.29
N THR A 253 -32.60 15.67 -6.01
CA THR A 253 -31.16 15.93 -5.86
C THR A 253 -30.87 17.35 -6.38
N ASN A 254 -31.13 18.39 -5.62
CA ASN A 254 -30.76 19.80 -5.83
C ASN A 254 -30.43 20.25 -7.28
N GLY A 255 -31.15 19.79 -8.30
CA GLY A 255 -30.94 20.13 -9.70
C GLY A 255 -29.68 19.48 -10.34
N ARG A 256 -28.91 18.69 -9.62
CA ARG A 256 -27.73 17.97 -10.15
C ARG A 256 -28.18 16.71 -10.87
N GLN A 257 -27.85 16.59 -12.13
CA GLN A 257 -28.37 15.53 -12.99
C GLN A 257 -27.55 14.25 -12.97
N LYS A 258 -26.28 14.31 -12.54
CA LYS A 258 -25.33 13.19 -12.69
C LYS A 258 -24.60 12.88 -11.40
N LEU A 259 -24.45 11.58 -11.12
CA LEU A 259 -23.73 11.06 -9.96
C LEU A 259 -22.34 10.62 -10.37
N LEU A 260 -21.35 10.95 -9.57
CA LEU A 260 -19.97 10.49 -9.73
C LEU A 260 -19.57 9.58 -8.59
N GLY A 261 -18.85 8.51 -8.92
CA GLY A 261 -18.27 7.59 -7.95
C GLY A 261 -19.17 6.42 -7.53
N ILE A 262 -20.39 6.28 -8.06
CA ILE A 262 -21.36 5.27 -7.60
C ILE A 262 -21.84 4.30 -8.68
N THR A 263 -21.69 4.59 -9.96
CA THR A 263 -22.08 3.65 -11.02
C THR A 263 -21.09 2.50 -11.09
N ASN A 264 -21.58 1.27 -10.91
CA ASN A 264 -20.79 0.03 -10.92
C ASN A 264 -19.63 0.01 -9.91
N VAL A 265 -19.93 0.37 -8.66
CA VAL A 265 -18.94 0.25 -7.59
C VAL A 265 -18.81 -1.22 -7.20
N GLN A 266 -17.56 -1.70 -7.22
CA GLN A 266 -17.19 -3.03 -6.76
C GLN A 266 -16.78 -2.93 -5.28
N ILE A 267 -17.53 -3.58 -4.44
CA ILE A 267 -17.27 -3.62 -3.00
C ILE A 267 -16.63 -4.96 -2.67
N PRO A 268 -15.34 -4.98 -2.25
CA PRO A 268 -14.71 -6.21 -1.84
C PRO A 268 -15.31 -6.72 -0.53
N LEU A 269 -15.80 -7.95 -0.55
CA LEU A 269 -16.41 -8.64 0.58
C LEU A 269 -15.57 -9.84 0.97
N ARG A 270 -15.56 -10.14 2.25
CA ARG A 270 -15.00 -11.37 2.78
C ARG A 270 -16.06 -12.08 3.62
N ILE A 271 -16.51 -13.23 3.18
CA ILE A 271 -17.44 -14.05 3.94
C ILE A 271 -16.62 -14.87 4.92
N ILE A 272 -16.83 -14.63 6.20
CA ILE A 272 -16.15 -15.32 7.29
C ILE A 272 -17.10 -16.30 7.96
N THR A 273 -16.54 -17.39 8.47
CA THR A 273 -17.29 -18.43 9.19
C THR A 273 -16.57 -18.85 10.47
N GLU A 274 -17.29 -19.45 11.39
CA GLU A 274 -16.69 -20.19 12.49
C GLU A 274 -16.30 -21.57 11.99
N ALA A 275 -15.01 -21.88 12.04
CA ALA A 275 -14.51 -23.21 11.71
C ALA A 275 -14.50 -24.09 12.95
N LYS A 276 -14.90 -25.36 12.76
CA LYS A 276 -14.87 -26.40 13.79
C LYS A 276 -14.22 -27.65 13.22
N VAL A 277 -13.54 -28.40 14.07
CA VAL A 277 -13.07 -29.74 13.75
C VAL A 277 -14.24 -30.69 13.94
N ALA A 278 -14.70 -31.33 12.89
CA ALA A 278 -15.86 -32.23 12.99
C ALA A 278 -15.48 -33.63 13.45
N GLN A 279 -14.45 -34.20 12.86
CA GLN A 279 -13.99 -35.55 13.17
C GLN A 279 -12.47 -35.59 13.04
N THR A 280 -11.82 -36.26 13.97
CA THR A 280 -10.38 -36.54 13.91
C THR A 280 -10.18 -37.99 14.28
N THR A 281 -9.48 -38.72 13.43
CA THR A 281 -9.16 -40.12 13.63
C THR A 281 -7.65 -40.27 13.56
N ILE A 282 -7.10 -40.96 14.54
CA ILE A 282 -5.70 -41.36 14.57
C ILE A 282 -5.66 -42.84 14.27
N THR A 283 -4.90 -43.22 13.27
CA THR A 283 -4.65 -44.61 12.92
C THR A 283 -3.19 -44.93 13.12
N ILE A 284 -2.88 -45.92 13.90
CA ILE A 284 -1.53 -46.46 14.11
C ILE A 284 -1.37 -47.69 13.26
N MET A 285 -0.32 -47.72 12.43
CA MET A 285 -0.04 -48.80 11.51
C MET A 285 1.39 -49.31 11.71
N ASP A 286 1.60 -50.59 11.53
CA ASP A 286 2.94 -51.19 11.42
C ASP A 286 3.49 -50.89 10.01
N SER A 287 4.61 -50.20 9.94
CA SER A 287 5.23 -49.78 8.68
C SER A 287 5.70 -50.96 7.82
N ALA A 288 6.11 -52.06 8.46
CA ALA A 288 6.66 -53.22 7.76
C ALA A 288 5.57 -54.16 7.21
N ARG A 289 4.38 -54.16 7.82
CA ARG A 289 3.30 -55.11 7.51
C ARG A 289 2.04 -54.46 6.96
N GLU A 290 1.98 -53.13 6.91
CA GLU A 290 0.77 -52.34 6.57
C GLU A 290 -0.48 -52.76 7.37
N GLN A 291 -0.27 -53.29 8.58
CA GLN A 291 -1.37 -53.73 9.44
C GLN A 291 -1.83 -52.63 10.36
N HIS A 292 -3.13 -52.49 10.47
CA HIS A 292 -3.74 -51.57 11.47
C HIS A 292 -3.48 -52.12 12.88
N VAL A 293 -2.89 -51.27 13.74
CA VAL A 293 -2.64 -51.59 15.13
C VAL A 293 -3.75 -51.03 16.02
N ALA A 294 -4.13 -49.79 15.80
CA ALA A 294 -5.19 -49.13 16.56
C ALA A 294 -5.80 -47.95 15.82
N ASP A 295 -7.11 -47.78 16.00
CA ASP A 295 -7.85 -46.59 15.56
C ASP A 295 -8.40 -45.85 16.78
N ILE A 296 -8.07 -44.55 16.90
CA ILE A 296 -8.48 -43.69 18.02
C ILE A 296 -9.28 -42.52 17.43
N SER A 297 -10.53 -42.40 17.86
CA SER A 297 -11.36 -41.26 17.49
C SER A 297 -11.24 -40.18 18.57
N LEU A 298 -10.86 -38.98 18.16
CA LEU A 298 -10.74 -37.84 19.07
C LEU A 298 -12.05 -37.05 19.15
N THR A 299 -12.37 -36.63 20.36
CA THR A 299 -13.44 -35.66 20.60
C THR A 299 -12.90 -34.27 20.31
N PRO A 300 -13.52 -33.49 19.39
CA PRO A 300 -13.07 -32.14 19.09
C PRO A 300 -12.94 -31.27 20.35
N GLU A 301 -11.95 -30.41 20.36
CA GLU A 301 -11.66 -29.44 21.43
C GLU A 301 -11.26 -30.04 22.78
N LYS A 302 -11.21 -31.36 22.93
CA LYS A 302 -10.74 -32.05 24.12
C LYS A 302 -9.39 -32.72 23.88
N THR A 303 -8.50 -32.60 24.83
CA THR A 303 -7.22 -33.32 24.81
C THR A 303 -7.46 -34.79 25.13
N TYR A 304 -7.05 -35.66 24.23
CA TYR A 304 -7.11 -37.09 24.45
C TYR A 304 -5.95 -37.53 25.36
N LYS A 305 -6.28 -38.39 26.32
CA LYS A 305 -5.29 -39.03 27.22
C LYS A 305 -5.37 -40.54 27.03
N ALA A 306 -4.24 -41.12 26.66
CA ALA A 306 -4.14 -42.60 26.55
C ALA A 306 -4.17 -43.24 27.97
N SER A 307 -4.52 -44.51 28.01
CA SER A 307 -4.56 -45.32 29.25
C SER A 307 -3.16 -45.67 29.77
N THR A 308 -2.11 -45.08 29.24
CA THR A 308 -0.74 -45.25 29.70
C THR A 308 -0.46 -44.41 30.96
N ALA A 309 0.56 -44.77 31.73
CA ALA A 309 0.93 -44.05 32.98
C ALA A 309 1.30 -42.57 32.69
N SER A 310 1.80 -42.26 31.51
CA SER A 310 2.11 -40.88 31.06
C SER A 310 0.91 -40.16 30.45
N GLY A 311 -0.19 -40.86 30.15
CA GLY A 311 -1.31 -40.31 29.37
C GLY A 311 -1.01 -40.10 27.89
N ALA A 312 0.20 -40.40 27.44
CA ALA A 312 0.67 -40.20 26.07
C ALA A 312 0.40 -41.49 25.23
N ILE A 313 0.16 -41.28 23.94
CA ILE A 313 0.13 -42.39 22.97
C ILE A 313 1.59 -42.80 22.73
N THR A 314 1.93 -44.07 22.94
CA THR A 314 3.29 -44.58 22.71
C THR A 314 3.34 -45.24 21.34
N LEU A 315 4.32 -44.81 20.52
CA LEU A 315 4.65 -45.49 19.25
C LEU A 315 5.88 -46.39 19.47
N GLU A 316 5.76 -47.63 19.06
CA GLU A 316 6.87 -48.57 19.01
C GLU A 316 7.70 -48.33 17.74
N ILE A 317 8.94 -48.78 17.76
CA ILE A 317 9.85 -48.72 16.61
C ILE A 317 9.22 -49.52 15.45
N GLY A 318 9.21 -48.91 14.25
CA GLY A 318 8.56 -49.50 13.08
C GLY A 318 7.08 -49.16 12.95
N GLN A 319 6.49 -48.39 13.85
CA GLN A 319 5.11 -47.93 13.73
C GLN A 319 5.03 -46.51 13.16
N GLN A 320 4.05 -46.26 12.34
CA GLN A 320 3.70 -44.97 11.76
C GLN A 320 2.30 -44.54 12.24
N ILE A 321 2.14 -43.23 12.35
CA ILE A 321 0.87 -42.61 12.76
C ILE A 321 0.26 -41.83 11.62
N SER A 322 -1.03 -42.09 11.33
CA SER A 322 -1.83 -41.33 10.40
C SER A 322 -2.87 -40.52 11.17
N ILE A 323 -2.93 -39.24 10.93
CA ILE A 323 -3.91 -38.33 11.52
C ILE A 323 -4.80 -37.81 10.41
N ASP A 324 -6.06 -38.23 10.43
CA ASP A 324 -7.09 -37.81 9.49
C ASP A 324 -8.06 -36.85 10.20
N LEU A 325 -8.27 -35.66 9.67
CA LEU A 325 -9.12 -34.64 10.27
C LEU A 325 -10.02 -33.96 9.24
N ASN A 326 -11.21 -33.59 9.67
CA ASN A 326 -12.17 -32.88 8.85
C ASN A 326 -12.53 -31.55 9.52
N ILE A 327 -12.43 -30.47 8.76
CA ILE A 327 -12.77 -29.11 9.20
C ILE A 327 -14.06 -28.71 8.50
N VAL A 328 -15.01 -28.21 9.28
CA VAL A 328 -16.32 -27.79 8.79
C VAL A 328 -16.61 -26.36 9.17
N ASP A 329 -17.44 -25.72 8.36
CA ASP A 329 -17.98 -24.39 8.65
C ASP A 329 -19.18 -24.43 9.62
N SER A 330 -19.77 -23.28 9.90
CA SER A 330 -20.97 -23.16 10.73
C SER A 330 -22.19 -23.89 10.16
N LYS A 331 -22.22 -24.17 8.85
CA LYS A 331 -23.27 -24.93 8.14
C LYS A 331 -22.97 -26.42 8.04
N GLN A 332 -21.91 -26.91 8.70
CA GLN A 332 -21.44 -28.32 8.63
C GLN A 332 -20.94 -28.74 7.24
N ILE A 333 -20.55 -27.78 6.40
CA ILE A 333 -19.95 -28.05 5.09
C ILE A 333 -18.44 -28.13 5.26
N SER A 334 -17.78 -29.07 4.57
CA SER A 334 -16.31 -29.19 4.62
C SER A 334 -15.65 -27.91 4.14
N LEU A 335 -14.78 -27.36 5.00
CA LEU A 335 -14.06 -26.13 4.76
C LEU A 335 -12.64 -26.41 4.27
N THR A 336 -12.25 -25.78 3.17
CA THR A 336 -10.86 -25.78 2.71
C THR A 336 -10.13 -24.62 3.36
N ALA A 337 -9.38 -24.89 4.44
CA ALA A 337 -8.55 -23.89 5.09
C ALA A 337 -7.21 -23.74 4.36
N HIS A 338 -6.68 -22.52 4.33
CA HIS A 338 -5.42 -22.22 3.66
C HIS A 338 -4.21 -22.87 4.34
N GLN A 339 -4.23 -22.93 5.68
CA GLN A 339 -3.13 -23.45 6.48
C GLN A 339 -3.67 -24.43 7.51
N VAL A 340 -3.23 -25.69 7.42
CA VAL A 340 -3.52 -26.75 8.39
C VAL A 340 -2.20 -27.42 8.74
N PHE A 341 -1.74 -27.19 9.96
CA PHE A 341 -0.48 -27.69 10.45
C PHE A 341 -0.67 -28.55 11.70
N ILE A 342 0.17 -29.55 11.84
CA ILE A 342 0.36 -30.29 13.08
C ILE A 342 1.76 -30.01 13.58
N GLN A 343 1.83 -29.45 14.81
CA GLN A 343 3.06 -29.13 15.48
C GLN A 343 3.34 -30.15 16.58
N LEU A 344 4.53 -30.72 16.56
CA LEU A 344 5.03 -31.59 17.63
C LEU A 344 6.06 -30.80 18.45
N THR A 345 5.77 -30.58 19.73
CA THR A 345 6.64 -29.84 20.63
C THR A 345 7.15 -30.78 21.73
N HIS A 346 8.46 -31.01 21.80
CA HIS A 346 9.07 -31.81 22.84
C HIS A 346 8.90 -31.15 24.22
N GLN A 347 8.35 -31.87 25.19
CA GLN A 347 7.97 -31.29 26.49
C GLN A 347 9.15 -30.70 27.27
N LYS A 348 10.32 -31.35 27.27
CA LYS A 348 11.48 -30.90 28.07
C LYS A 348 12.28 -29.79 27.37
N THR A 349 12.60 -29.95 26.08
CA THR A 349 13.50 -29.01 25.36
C THR A 349 12.74 -27.89 24.68
N GLN A 350 11.39 -27.96 24.59
CA GLN A 350 10.52 -27.02 23.86
C GLN A 350 10.88 -26.91 22.37
N GLN A 351 11.61 -27.88 21.83
CA GLN A 351 11.88 -27.97 20.41
C GLN A 351 10.62 -28.36 19.66
N ALA A 352 10.24 -27.60 18.64
CA ALA A 352 9.02 -27.79 17.90
C ALA A 352 9.31 -28.11 16.44
N ILE A 353 8.58 -29.06 15.88
CA ILE A 353 8.60 -29.46 14.48
C ILE A 353 7.17 -29.35 13.95
N THR A 354 7.02 -28.74 12.77
CA THR A 354 5.70 -28.46 12.20
C THR A 354 5.55 -29.15 10.85
N TYR A 355 4.52 -29.95 10.70
CA TYR A 355 4.16 -30.64 9.48
C TYR A 355 2.91 -30.04 8.85
N THR A 356 2.92 -29.94 7.53
CA THR A 356 1.75 -29.51 6.75
C THR A 356 0.86 -30.70 6.46
N CYS A 357 -0.42 -30.59 6.78
CA CYS A 357 -1.40 -31.60 6.40
C CYS A 357 -1.72 -31.53 4.92
N THR A 358 -1.79 -32.71 4.27
CA THR A 358 -2.16 -32.82 2.86
C THR A 358 -3.68 -32.92 2.72
N GLU A 359 -4.25 -32.16 1.78
CA GLU A 359 -5.68 -32.25 1.44
C GLU A 359 -5.95 -33.54 0.67
N LYS A 360 -6.92 -34.30 1.12
CA LYS A 360 -7.39 -35.51 0.46
C LYS A 360 -8.88 -35.38 0.10
N ASN A 361 -9.20 -35.50 -1.16
CA ASN A 361 -10.58 -35.61 -1.60
C ASN A 361 -11.07 -37.02 -1.33
N THR A 362 -11.95 -37.20 -0.35
CA THR A 362 -12.41 -38.51 0.10
C THR A 362 -13.31 -39.19 -0.94
N ASP A 363 -14.03 -38.41 -1.75
CA ASP A 363 -14.86 -38.89 -2.83
C ASP A 363 -14.93 -37.93 -4.00
N LYS A 364 -14.68 -38.39 -5.21
CA LYS A 364 -14.84 -37.58 -6.44
C LYS A 364 -16.28 -37.09 -6.68
N LYS A 365 -17.28 -37.63 -5.98
CA LYS A 365 -18.71 -37.28 -6.09
C LYS A 365 -19.24 -36.47 -4.89
N SER A 366 -18.61 -36.53 -3.72
CA SER A 366 -18.95 -35.73 -2.57
C SER A 366 -17.82 -34.69 -2.34
N GLU A 367 -18.17 -33.43 -2.17
CA GLU A 367 -17.23 -32.35 -1.87
C GLU A 367 -16.63 -32.47 -0.45
N LYS A 368 -16.62 -33.68 0.14
CA LYS A 368 -16.00 -33.89 1.45
C LYS A 368 -14.49 -33.90 1.31
N LYS A 369 -13.88 -32.87 1.83
CA LYS A 369 -12.44 -32.70 1.91
C LYS A 369 -11.97 -33.02 3.31
N SER A 370 -10.93 -33.84 3.42
CA SER A 370 -10.28 -34.17 4.67
C SER A 370 -8.80 -33.82 4.58
N TYR A 371 -8.18 -33.58 5.72
CA TYR A 371 -6.74 -33.34 5.82
C TYR A 371 -6.09 -34.58 6.43
N LYS A 372 -4.96 -34.97 5.86
CA LYS A 372 -4.20 -36.12 6.33
C LYS A 372 -2.76 -35.77 6.58
N LEU A 373 -2.24 -36.19 7.73
CA LEU A 373 -0.83 -36.26 8.03
C LEU A 373 -0.45 -37.75 8.23
N LEU A 374 0.56 -38.19 7.52
CA LEU A 374 1.23 -39.45 7.76
C LEU A 374 2.61 -39.15 8.30
N LEU A 375 2.89 -39.60 9.51
CA LEU A 375 4.19 -39.44 10.16
C LEU A 375 4.78 -40.84 10.41
N ASP A 376 5.93 -41.06 9.83
CA ASP A 376 6.80 -42.21 10.11
C ASP A 376 7.99 -41.72 10.92
N PRO A 377 8.01 -41.96 12.24
CA PRO A 377 9.08 -41.44 13.09
C PRO A 377 10.47 -41.98 12.74
N ASP A 378 10.56 -43.24 12.25
CA ASP A 378 11.84 -43.85 11.94
C ASP A 378 12.48 -43.18 10.70
N SER A 379 11.69 -42.91 9.67
CA SER A 379 12.20 -42.18 8.49
C SER A 379 12.47 -40.70 8.78
N SER A 380 11.76 -40.13 9.73
CA SER A 380 11.87 -38.71 10.10
C SER A 380 12.79 -38.47 11.30
N ALA A 381 13.48 -39.49 11.83
CA ALA A 381 14.27 -39.41 13.07
C ALA A 381 15.32 -38.28 13.05
N ALA A 382 15.90 -38.02 11.90
CA ALA A 382 16.86 -36.93 11.70
C ALA A 382 16.22 -35.53 11.87
N GLU A 383 14.93 -35.36 11.55
CA GLU A 383 14.20 -34.09 11.74
C GLU A 383 13.95 -33.81 13.22
N PHE A 384 13.81 -34.88 14.02
CA PHE A 384 13.70 -34.83 15.48
C PHE A 384 15.05 -34.79 16.20
N ASP A 385 16.17 -34.78 15.46
CA ASP A 385 17.53 -34.90 15.99
C ASP A 385 17.68 -36.11 16.96
N TYR A 386 16.99 -37.20 16.63
CA TYR A 386 16.94 -38.45 17.43
C TYR A 386 16.52 -38.22 18.89
N LEU A 387 15.80 -37.11 19.18
CA LEU A 387 15.39 -36.76 20.52
C LEU A 387 14.16 -37.56 20.95
N SER A 388 14.37 -38.60 21.74
CA SER A 388 13.31 -39.42 22.30
C SER A 388 12.64 -38.75 23.49
N GLY A 389 11.31 -38.91 23.60
CA GLY A 389 10.53 -38.36 24.71
C GLY A 389 9.08 -38.03 24.36
N ILE A 390 8.41 -37.33 25.26
CA ILE A 390 7.01 -36.95 25.08
C ILE A 390 6.91 -35.64 24.31
N TYR A 391 6.16 -35.68 23.24
CA TYR A 391 5.84 -34.56 22.37
C TYR A 391 4.38 -34.16 22.52
N LYS A 392 4.10 -32.88 22.67
CA LYS A 392 2.75 -32.32 22.55
C LYS A 392 2.40 -32.21 21.09
N VAL A 393 1.23 -32.72 20.71
CA VAL A 393 0.72 -32.66 19.33
C VAL A 393 -0.40 -31.66 19.28
N ASP A 394 -0.13 -30.54 18.62
CA ASP A 394 -1.03 -29.41 18.51
C ASP A 394 -1.49 -29.22 17.05
N LEU A 395 -2.80 -29.10 16.84
CA LEU A 395 -3.40 -28.73 15.55
C LEU A 395 -3.50 -27.22 15.46
N ILE A 396 -2.99 -26.67 14.36
CA ILE A 396 -3.04 -25.25 14.04
C ILE A 396 -3.77 -25.07 12.73
N VAL A 397 -4.91 -24.37 12.74
CA VAL A 397 -5.67 -24.04 11.52
C VAL A 397 -5.80 -22.54 11.40
N GLY A 398 -5.37 -22.02 10.26
CA GLY A 398 -5.44 -20.60 9.96
C GLY A 398 -5.96 -20.34 8.55
N ASP A 399 -6.90 -19.43 8.44
CA ASP A 399 -7.39 -18.92 7.17
C ASP A 399 -7.97 -17.52 7.36
N SER A 400 -7.85 -16.68 6.35
CA SER A 400 -8.44 -15.35 6.35
C SER A 400 -9.97 -15.36 6.36
N SER A 401 -10.60 -16.45 5.90
CA SER A 401 -12.05 -16.63 5.92
C SER A 401 -12.59 -17.25 7.22
N ILE A 402 -11.72 -17.56 8.17
CA ILE A 402 -12.10 -18.07 9.49
C ILE A 402 -12.10 -16.93 10.49
N LYS A 403 -13.16 -16.84 11.30
CA LYS A 403 -13.35 -15.78 12.30
C LYS A 403 -12.30 -15.86 13.42
N ALA A 404 -11.99 -17.07 13.88
CA ALA A 404 -10.97 -17.33 14.87
C ALA A 404 -10.10 -18.52 14.45
N PRO A 405 -8.77 -18.44 14.54
CA PRO A 405 -7.88 -19.55 14.26
C PRO A 405 -8.11 -20.68 15.28
N ILE A 406 -7.91 -21.92 14.84
CA ILE A 406 -7.99 -23.07 15.72
C ILE A 406 -6.58 -23.41 16.21
N LEU A 407 -6.39 -23.42 17.52
CA LEU A 407 -5.22 -23.98 18.18
C LEU A 407 -5.71 -25.01 19.18
N TRP A 408 -5.52 -26.29 18.86
CA TRP A 408 -6.04 -27.38 19.66
C TRP A 408 -4.94 -28.36 20.02
N HIS A 409 -4.70 -28.54 21.31
CA HIS A 409 -3.85 -29.59 21.82
C HIS A 409 -4.61 -30.92 21.76
N MET A 410 -4.21 -31.78 20.80
CA MET A 410 -4.92 -33.02 20.53
C MET A 410 -4.59 -34.13 21.51
N PHE A 411 -3.31 -34.44 21.66
CA PHE A 411 -2.80 -35.49 22.52
C PHE A 411 -1.30 -35.35 22.75
N ASP A 412 -0.77 -36.12 23.70
CA ASP A 412 0.66 -36.30 23.89
C ASP A 412 1.14 -37.57 23.20
N LEU A 413 2.31 -37.54 22.57
CA LEU A 413 2.92 -38.63 21.80
C LEU A 413 4.29 -38.96 22.36
N ASP A 414 4.51 -40.22 22.80
CA ASP A 414 5.82 -40.70 23.24
C ASP A 414 6.55 -41.35 22.07
N LEU A 415 7.60 -40.66 21.60
CA LEU A 415 8.45 -41.11 20.48
C LEU A 415 9.78 -41.67 21.01
N ARG A 416 10.19 -42.81 20.44
CA ARG A 416 11.45 -43.45 20.76
C ARG A 416 12.26 -43.66 19.49
N PHE A 417 13.41 -43.04 19.42
CA PHE A 417 14.30 -43.13 18.27
C PHE A 417 15.48 -44.03 18.57
N VAL A 418 15.90 -44.79 17.56
CA VAL A 418 17.16 -45.55 17.58
C VAL A 418 18.26 -44.64 17.04
N GLY A 419 19.15 -44.16 17.90
CA GLY A 419 20.23 -43.26 17.54
C GLY A 419 20.62 -42.37 18.68
N GLU A 420 21.69 -41.62 18.49
CA GLU A 420 22.13 -40.63 19.45
C GLU A 420 21.76 -39.24 19.00
N ALA A 421 21.17 -38.47 19.91
CA ALA A 421 20.92 -37.07 19.70
C ALA A 421 22.24 -36.30 19.49
N GLY A 422 22.20 -35.30 18.63
CA GLY A 422 23.38 -34.45 18.35
C GLY A 422 23.87 -33.71 19.60
N ASP A 423 25.13 -33.29 19.59
CA ASP A 423 25.78 -32.66 20.76
C ASP A 423 25.05 -31.39 21.22
N GLU A 424 24.45 -30.64 20.31
CA GLU A 424 23.68 -29.43 20.66
C GLU A 424 22.40 -29.77 21.37
N THR A 425 21.69 -30.81 20.95
CA THR A 425 20.48 -31.31 21.61
C THR A 425 20.80 -31.88 22.98
N LYS A 426 21.91 -32.57 23.14
CA LYS A 426 22.44 -33.02 24.46
C LYS A 426 22.67 -31.81 25.39
N ARG A 427 23.23 -30.70 24.87
CA ARG A 427 23.42 -29.46 25.64
C ARG A 427 22.10 -28.81 26.05
N ARG A 428 21.12 -28.76 25.12
CA ARG A 428 19.78 -28.20 25.42
C ARG A 428 19.04 -29.02 26.45
N ILE A 429 19.14 -30.36 26.42
CA ILE A 429 18.58 -31.24 27.44
C ILE A 429 19.22 -30.93 28.82
N ALA A 430 20.53 -30.79 28.88
CA ALA A 430 21.25 -30.44 30.11
C ALA A 430 20.80 -29.07 30.64
N GLN A 431 20.69 -28.06 29.78
CA GLN A 431 20.21 -26.73 30.19
C GLN A 431 18.75 -26.74 30.68
N ALA A 432 17.85 -27.47 30.00
CA ALA A 432 16.46 -27.60 30.42
C ALA A 432 16.33 -28.31 31.80
N THR A 433 17.21 -29.28 32.07
CA THR A 433 17.25 -29.98 33.36
C THR A 433 17.76 -29.07 34.48
N ASP A 434 18.73 -28.18 34.17
CA ASP A 434 19.24 -27.20 35.14
C ASP A 434 18.23 -26.10 35.45
N VAL A 435 17.47 -25.62 34.44
CA VAL A 435 16.39 -24.63 34.61
C VAL A 435 15.27 -25.21 35.46
N SER A 436 14.86 -26.47 35.24
CA SER A 436 13.83 -27.12 36.05
C SER A 436 14.26 -27.35 37.51
N ARG A 437 15.54 -27.48 37.78
CA ARG A 437 16.10 -27.50 39.14
C ARG A 437 16.11 -26.13 39.81
N GLN A 438 16.28 -25.03 39.03
CA GLN A 438 16.26 -23.66 39.55
C GLN A 438 14.85 -23.12 39.80
N GLU A 439 13.84 -23.54 39.01
CA GLU A 439 12.45 -23.12 39.21
C GLU A 439 11.80 -23.67 40.49
N SER A 440 12.34 -24.77 41.02
CA SER A 440 11.87 -25.30 42.33
C SER A 440 12.34 -24.48 43.53
N SER A 441 13.16 -23.43 43.34
CA SER A 441 13.76 -22.64 44.41
C SER A 441 13.55 -21.12 44.34
N SER A 442 12.67 -20.61 43.46
CA SER A 442 12.41 -19.15 43.35
C SER A 442 10.94 -18.79 43.52
N PRO A 443 10.62 -17.73 44.30
CA PRO A 443 9.23 -17.31 44.51
C PRO A 443 8.65 -16.64 43.25
N ALA A 444 7.35 -16.87 43.04
CA ALA A 444 6.52 -16.39 41.96
C ALA A 444 6.67 -14.88 41.72
N GLY A 445 7.05 -14.47 40.55
CA GLY A 445 6.97 -13.07 40.14
C GLY A 445 7.91 -12.56 39.06
N SER A 446 8.09 -13.25 37.95
CA SER A 446 8.66 -12.60 36.79
C SER A 446 8.05 -13.19 35.50
N ARG A 447 7.14 -12.44 34.90
CA ARG A 447 6.64 -12.74 33.56
C ARG A 447 7.78 -12.52 32.56
N ARG A 448 8.45 -13.60 32.16
CA ARG A 448 9.36 -13.54 31.04
C ARG A 448 8.54 -13.36 29.75
N ALA A 449 8.89 -12.35 28.98
CA ALA A 449 8.35 -12.11 27.65
C ALA A 449 8.55 -13.36 26.78
N PHE A 450 7.46 -13.80 26.17
CA PHE A 450 7.43 -14.88 25.19
C PHE A 450 8.24 -14.42 23.95
N THR A 451 9.45 -14.94 23.80
CA THR A 451 10.14 -14.86 22.50
C THR A 451 9.57 -15.96 21.63
N PRO A 452 8.90 -15.64 20.50
CA PRO A 452 8.46 -16.66 19.57
C PRO A 452 9.69 -17.37 19.01
N ASN A 453 9.89 -18.64 19.39
CA ASN A 453 10.90 -19.48 18.77
C ASN A 453 10.58 -19.61 17.30
N ALA A 454 11.55 -19.27 16.46
CA ALA A 454 11.44 -19.40 15.01
C ALA A 454 10.96 -20.80 14.63
N ILE A 455 9.96 -20.86 13.77
CA ILE A 455 9.49 -22.08 13.13
C ILE A 455 10.68 -22.63 12.33
N ILE A 456 11.27 -23.69 12.83
CA ILE A 456 12.38 -24.36 12.15
C ILE A 456 11.75 -25.32 11.16
N GLY A 457 11.85 -25.01 9.88
CA GLY A 457 11.46 -25.91 8.81
C GLY A 457 12.30 -27.20 8.85
N SER A 458 11.71 -28.29 8.38
CA SER A 458 12.26 -29.64 8.30
C SER A 458 13.74 -29.64 7.85
N GLY A 459 14.63 -29.93 8.77
CA GLY A 459 16.06 -30.09 8.55
C GLY A 459 16.76 -30.40 9.86
N PRO A 460 17.97 -31.01 9.84
CA PRO A 460 18.68 -31.34 11.05
C PRO A 460 18.80 -30.10 11.95
N THR A 461 18.47 -30.25 13.22
CA THR A 461 18.43 -29.18 14.23
C THR A 461 19.81 -28.63 14.63
N THR A 462 20.86 -28.96 13.90
CA THR A 462 22.14 -28.27 14.00
C THR A 462 21.94 -26.82 13.57
N ALA A 463 22.33 -25.89 14.45
CA ALA A 463 22.34 -24.46 14.11
C ALA A 463 23.04 -24.31 12.74
N LYS A 464 22.30 -23.79 11.77
CA LYS A 464 22.94 -23.44 10.49
C LYS A 464 24.03 -22.41 10.79
N PRO A 465 25.16 -22.43 10.05
CA PRO A 465 26.19 -21.43 10.23
C PRO A 465 25.56 -20.04 10.16
N GLU A 466 26.02 -19.15 11.02
CA GLU A 466 25.57 -17.77 11.06
C GLU A 466 25.60 -17.19 9.64
N ILE A 467 24.48 -16.60 9.21
CA ILE A 467 24.39 -16.00 7.87
C ILE A 467 25.14 -14.68 7.94
N ASP A 468 26.45 -14.74 7.71
CA ASP A 468 27.22 -13.52 7.47
C ASP A 468 26.82 -12.94 6.11
N HIS A 469 26.15 -11.81 6.15
CA HIS A 469 25.88 -11.09 4.93
C HIS A 469 27.17 -10.48 4.39
N VAL A 470 27.78 -11.17 3.46
CA VAL A 470 28.93 -10.63 2.72
C VAL A 470 28.39 -9.59 1.73
N PHE A 471 28.57 -8.31 2.05
CA PHE A 471 28.27 -7.24 1.11
C PHE A 471 29.02 -7.45 -0.19
N ARG A 472 28.33 -7.22 -1.31
CA ARG A 472 28.95 -7.25 -2.63
C ARG A 472 30.17 -6.33 -2.61
N ALA A 473 31.33 -6.84 -3.07
CA ALA A 473 32.53 -6.03 -3.15
C ALA A 473 32.23 -4.73 -3.94
N PRO A 474 32.64 -3.56 -3.43
CA PRO A 474 32.39 -2.31 -4.12
C PRO A 474 32.94 -2.39 -5.54
N GLU A 475 32.17 -1.90 -6.51
CA GLU A 475 32.59 -1.88 -7.90
C GLU A 475 33.93 -1.14 -8.05
N LYS A 476 34.81 -1.69 -8.86
CA LYS A 476 36.10 -1.05 -9.13
C LYS A 476 35.86 0.35 -9.67
N ARG A 477 36.36 1.33 -8.94
CA ARG A 477 36.29 2.73 -9.40
C ARG A 477 37.05 2.89 -10.71
N ALA A 478 36.53 3.79 -11.55
CA ALA A 478 37.24 4.14 -12.78
C ALA A 478 38.69 4.54 -12.48
N PRO A 479 39.65 4.20 -13.36
CA PRO A 479 41.03 4.54 -13.14
C PRO A 479 41.20 6.05 -12.92
N PRO A 480 42.14 6.46 -12.01
CA PRO A 480 42.31 7.88 -11.63
C PRO A 480 42.56 8.79 -12.83
N PHE A 481 43.22 8.27 -13.87
CA PHE A 481 43.47 8.97 -15.11
C PHE A 481 42.16 9.42 -15.80
N LEU A 482 41.17 8.55 -15.87
CA LEU A 482 39.86 8.90 -16.48
C LEU A 482 39.15 9.99 -15.68
N ALA A 483 39.16 9.88 -14.35
CA ALA A 483 38.57 10.88 -13.46
C ALA A 483 39.28 12.24 -13.62
N LEU A 484 40.61 12.26 -13.72
CA LEU A 484 41.40 13.46 -13.93
C LEU A 484 41.05 14.12 -15.28
N THR A 485 40.94 13.31 -16.35
CA THR A 485 40.59 13.80 -17.69
C THR A 485 39.22 14.50 -17.69
N PHE A 486 38.19 13.89 -17.07
CA PHE A 486 36.89 14.52 -16.96
C PHE A 486 36.91 15.76 -16.06
N THR A 487 37.72 15.77 -14.99
CA THR A 487 37.88 16.98 -14.16
C THR A 487 38.48 18.13 -14.97
N ILE A 488 39.50 17.88 -15.75
CA ILE A 488 40.11 18.90 -16.64
C ILE A 488 39.09 19.36 -17.67
N LEU A 489 38.32 18.45 -18.29
CA LEU A 489 37.28 18.78 -19.26
C LEU A 489 36.18 19.68 -18.63
N CYS A 490 35.78 19.41 -17.39
CA CYS A 490 34.83 20.25 -16.65
C CYS A 490 35.37 21.63 -16.32
N LEU A 491 36.69 21.78 -16.14
CA LEU A 491 37.35 23.08 -15.89
C LEU A 491 37.61 23.90 -17.15
N LEU A 492 37.56 23.26 -18.33
CA LEU A 492 37.82 23.92 -19.61
C LEU A 492 36.90 25.14 -19.89
N PRO A 493 35.58 25.10 -19.60
CA PRO A 493 34.72 26.29 -19.72
C PRO A 493 35.14 27.46 -18.82
N LEU A 494 35.68 27.16 -17.62
CA LEU A 494 36.18 28.18 -16.71
C LEU A 494 37.42 28.87 -17.30
N LEU A 495 38.34 28.10 -17.91
CA LEU A 495 39.49 28.68 -18.63
C LEU A 495 39.02 29.53 -19.82
N GLY A 496 38.02 29.05 -20.58
CA GLY A 496 37.39 29.82 -21.65
C GLY A 496 36.81 31.14 -21.18
N LEU A 497 36.18 31.15 -20.00
CA LEU A 497 35.65 32.36 -19.36
C LEU A 497 36.77 33.35 -18.99
N ILE A 498 37.88 32.87 -18.42
CA ILE A 498 39.02 33.70 -18.05
C ILE A 498 39.65 34.33 -19.32
N ILE A 499 39.82 33.54 -20.38
CA ILE A 499 40.32 34.04 -21.66
C ILE A 499 39.37 35.06 -22.25
N ALA A 500 38.06 34.82 -22.26
CA ALA A 500 37.06 35.76 -22.75
C ALA A 500 37.10 37.09 -21.94
N TRP A 501 37.24 37.04 -20.63
CA TRP A 501 37.39 38.20 -19.80
C TRP A 501 38.68 38.96 -20.12
N SER A 502 39.80 38.29 -20.38
CA SER A 502 41.05 38.91 -20.78
C SER A 502 40.94 39.65 -22.11
N VAL A 503 40.21 39.06 -23.07
CA VAL A 503 39.98 39.64 -24.41
C VAL A 503 39.05 40.85 -24.34
N ILE A 504 37.98 40.78 -23.53
CA ILE A 504 37.03 41.91 -23.36
C ILE A 504 37.64 43.04 -22.56
N GLY A 505 38.68 42.77 -21.78
CA GLY A 505 39.35 43.68 -20.89
C GLY A 505 38.74 43.73 -19.49
N PHE A 506 39.51 43.35 -18.49
CA PHE A 506 39.12 43.47 -17.08
C PHE A 506 39.05 44.94 -16.67
N ASN A 507 37.94 45.40 -16.19
CA ASN A 507 37.79 46.75 -15.65
C ASN A 507 38.38 46.85 -14.23
N ILE A 508 39.65 46.47 -14.06
CA ILE A 508 40.36 46.50 -12.78
C ILE A 508 40.74 47.94 -12.40
N SER A 509 40.90 48.81 -13.37
CA SER A 509 41.26 50.21 -13.13
C SER A 509 40.25 50.98 -12.29
N ASN A 510 38.99 50.58 -12.31
CA ASN A 510 37.92 51.17 -11.51
C ASN A 510 37.72 50.50 -10.12
N PHE A 511 38.53 49.47 -9.79
CA PHE A 511 38.47 48.83 -8.51
C PHE A 511 39.08 49.69 -7.42
N LYS A 512 38.23 50.37 -6.62
CA LYS A 512 38.68 51.18 -5.49
C LYS A 512 38.86 50.28 -4.25
N PHE A 513 40.06 50.25 -3.70
CA PHE A 513 40.35 49.61 -2.43
C PHE A 513 39.65 50.40 -1.30
N SER A 514 38.48 49.88 -0.88
CA SER A 514 37.74 50.38 0.27
C SER A 514 37.57 49.26 1.28
N ILE A 515 37.57 49.55 2.56
CA ILE A 515 37.32 48.57 3.63
C ILE A 515 36.00 47.84 3.40
N SER A 516 34.96 48.58 2.98
CA SER A 516 33.66 47.95 2.65
C SER A 516 33.74 46.97 1.49
N ASN A 517 34.58 47.24 0.50
CA ASN A 517 34.77 46.34 -0.65
C ASN A 517 35.50 45.06 -0.25
N ILE A 518 36.50 45.16 0.62
CA ILE A 518 37.21 44.00 1.16
C ILE A 518 36.27 43.13 2.01
N ILE A 519 35.49 43.72 2.90
CA ILE A 519 34.52 43.01 3.75
C ILE A 519 33.47 42.32 2.90
N PHE A 520 32.97 42.96 1.84
CA PHE A 520 31.99 42.36 0.94
C PHE A 520 32.53 41.13 0.22
N HIS A 521 33.73 41.21 -0.39
CA HIS A 521 34.33 40.08 -1.09
C HIS A 521 34.75 38.94 -0.15
N ALA A 522 35.32 39.30 1.01
CA ALA A 522 35.64 38.33 2.05
C ALA A 522 34.38 37.62 2.58
N GLY A 523 33.27 38.34 2.73
CA GLY A 523 31.98 37.78 3.12
C GLY A 523 31.42 36.81 2.07
N LEU A 524 31.50 37.18 0.78
CA LEU A 524 31.08 36.27 -0.29
C LEU A 524 31.91 34.98 -0.32
N ILE A 525 33.23 35.10 -0.19
CA ILE A 525 34.14 33.92 -0.14
C ILE A 525 33.80 33.06 1.07
N SER A 526 33.54 33.68 2.23
CA SER A 526 33.17 32.94 3.44
C SER A 526 31.83 32.24 3.32
N ILE A 527 30.85 32.84 2.64
CA ILE A 527 29.55 32.17 2.35
C ILE A 527 29.75 31.00 1.39
N CYS A 528 30.55 31.17 0.32
CA CYS A 528 30.86 30.04 -0.57
C CYS A 528 31.60 28.91 0.16
N TYR A 529 32.53 29.23 1.04
CA TYR A 529 33.21 28.26 1.89
C TYR A 529 32.27 27.59 2.87
N LEU A 530 31.32 28.30 3.46
CA LEU A 530 30.30 27.75 4.33
C LEU A 530 29.44 26.70 3.59
N TYR A 531 29.03 26.97 2.35
CA TYR A 531 28.30 26.01 1.53
C TYR A 531 29.14 24.79 1.18
N PHE A 532 30.45 24.98 0.93
CA PHE A 532 31.35 23.84 0.73
C PHE A 532 31.42 22.95 1.99
N VAL A 533 31.55 23.56 3.18
CA VAL A 533 31.58 22.83 4.46
C VAL A 533 30.22 22.17 4.78
N TYR A 534 29.12 22.82 4.40
CA TYR A 534 27.78 22.22 4.48
C TYR A 534 27.70 20.93 3.66
N TRP A 535 28.15 20.96 2.42
CA TRP A 535 28.17 19.76 1.58
C TRP A 535 28.96 18.61 2.22
N TYR A 536 30.00 18.93 2.98
CA TYR A 536 30.90 17.92 3.53
C TYR A 536 30.53 17.45 4.95
N ARG A 537 30.01 18.32 5.81
CA ARG A 537 29.92 18.00 7.25
C ARG A 537 28.85 18.71 8.09
N LEU A 538 28.24 19.79 7.64
CA LEU A 538 27.33 20.57 8.45
C LEU A 538 25.86 20.20 8.21
N ASP A 539 25.05 20.35 9.28
CA ASP A 539 23.60 20.25 9.22
C ASP A 539 22.96 21.55 8.73
N MET A 540 21.75 21.42 8.16
CA MET A 540 20.99 22.55 7.60
C MET A 540 20.77 23.67 8.62
N PHE A 541 20.38 23.36 9.86
CA PHE A 541 20.11 24.39 10.89
C PHE A 541 21.37 25.10 11.33
N THR A 542 22.47 24.37 11.50
CA THR A 542 23.78 24.96 11.84
C THR A 542 24.28 25.86 10.72
N THR A 543 24.11 25.43 9.45
CA THR A 543 24.48 26.24 8.29
C THR A 543 23.67 27.51 8.20
N LEU A 544 22.34 27.43 8.44
CA LEU A 544 21.46 28.63 8.44
C LEU A 544 21.86 29.64 9.52
N LYS A 545 22.25 29.17 10.71
CA LYS A 545 22.77 30.02 11.79
C LYS A 545 24.02 30.78 11.38
N TYR A 546 25.00 30.08 10.81
CA TYR A 546 26.25 30.74 10.35
C TYR A 546 26.02 31.63 9.14
N LEU A 547 25.13 31.21 8.22
CA LEU A 547 24.74 32.05 7.07
C LEU A 547 24.10 33.37 7.51
N SER A 548 23.27 33.34 8.55
CA SER A 548 22.67 34.59 9.09
C SER A 548 23.72 35.50 9.68
N ILE A 549 24.71 34.96 10.39
CA ILE A 549 25.80 35.76 10.99
C ILE A 549 26.70 36.36 9.91
N LEU A 550 27.03 35.63 8.84
CA LEU A 550 27.86 36.09 7.73
C LEU A 550 27.10 36.99 6.76
N GLY A 551 25.80 36.69 6.54
CA GLY A 551 24.98 37.40 5.58
C GLY A 551 24.71 38.84 5.91
N VAL A 552 24.44 39.16 7.18
CA VAL A 552 24.14 40.54 7.61
C VAL A 552 25.31 41.52 7.34
N PRO A 553 26.54 41.26 7.81
CA PRO A 553 27.66 42.16 7.52
C PRO A 553 28.01 42.22 6.03
N THR A 554 27.89 41.08 5.32
CA THR A 554 28.12 41.01 3.86
C THR A 554 27.11 41.89 3.11
N PHE A 555 25.84 41.81 3.48
CA PHE A 555 24.76 42.62 2.91
C PHE A 555 24.99 44.12 3.15
N LEU A 556 25.31 44.51 4.39
CA LEU A 556 25.55 45.92 4.72
C LEU A 556 26.77 46.46 4.00
N ALA A 557 27.85 45.68 3.90
CA ALA A 557 29.04 46.06 3.15
C ALA A 557 28.75 46.18 1.65
N GLY A 558 28.00 45.20 1.07
CA GLY A 558 27.56 45.22 -0.32
C GLY A 558 26.69 46.43 -0.66
N HIS A 559 25.73 46.75 0.20
CA HIS A 559 24.90 47.95 0.03
C HIS A 559 25.74 49.23 -0.04
N ARG A 560 26.74 49.35 0.85
CA ARG A 560 27.67 50.52 0.82
C ARG A 560 28.49 50.57 -0.46
N VAL A 561 29.00 49.42 -0.92
CA VAL A 561 29.80 49.32 -2.15
C VAL A 561 28.95 49.70 -3.37
N LEU A 562 27.75 49.14 -3.50
CA LEU A 562 26.86 49.45 -4.62
C LEU A 562 26.43 50.91 -4.63
N ARG A 563 26.11 51.49 -3.46
CA ARG A 563 25.76 52.89 -3.35
C ARG A 563 26.92 53.80 -3.79
N ALA A 564 28.16 53.50 -3.37
CA ALA A 564 29.34 54.23 -3.79
C ALA A 564 29.59 54.15 -5.30
N GLN A 565 29.35 52.99 -5.92
CA GLN A 565 29.47 52.81 -7.37
C GLN A 565 28.40 53.61 -8.14
N VAL A 566 27.15 53.61 -7.68
CA VAL A 566 26.06 54.39 -8.30
C VAL A 566 26.38 55.88 -8.26
N ILE A 567 26.83 56.41 -7.10
CA ILE A 567 27.21 57.81 -6.97
C ILE A 567 28.38 58.16 -7.91
N ALA A 568 29.42 57.32 -7.97
CA ALA A 568 30.55 57.51 -8.86
C ALA A 568 30.14 57.55 -10.33
N LYS A 569 29.21 56.64 -10.74
CA LYS A 569 28.67 56.59 -12.11
C LYS A 569 27.85 57.84 -12.44
N GLN A 570 27.03 58.32 -11.51
CA GLN A 570 26.26 59.55 -11.68
C GLN A 570 27.19 60.78 -11.86
N GLN A 571 28.26 60.85 -11.06
CA GLN A 571 29.25 61.93 -11.20
C GLN A 571 30.00 61.92 -12.54
N GLN A 572 30.33 60.72 -13.06
CA GLN A 572 30.92 60.57 -14.39
C GLN A 572 29.96 60.99 -15.51
N THR A 573 28.67 60.68 -15.39
CA THR A 573 27.66 61.09 -16.36
C THR A 573 27.46 62.59 -16.37
N VAL A 574 27.41 63.19 -15.19
CA VAL A 574 27.33 64.69 -15.06
C VAL A 574 28.54 65.38 -15.64
N SER A 575 29.77 64.88 -15.34
CA SER A 575 31.01 65.49 -15.87
C SER A 575 31.15 65.30 -17.38
N SER A 576 30.72 64.19 -17.94
CA SER A 576 30.67 63.94 -19.40
C SER A 576 29.66 64.89 -20.11
N THR A 577 28.51 65.13 -19.48
CA THR A 577 27.48 66.04 -20.00
C THR A 577 27.94 67.49 -19.93
N GLN A 578 28.68 67.90 -18.87
CA GLN A 578 29.27 69.20 -18.79
C GLN A 578 30.39 69.46 -19.81
N SER A 579 31.24 68.46 -20.06
CA SER A 579 32.28 68.53 -21.08
C SER A 579 31.77 68.64 -22.51
N LEU A 580 30.56 68.07 -22.79
CA LEU A 580 29.87 68.24 -24.07
C LEU A 580 29.23 69.62 -24.23
N ASN A 581 28.77 70.24 -23.16
CA ASN A 581 28.20 71.57 -23.19
C ASN A 581 29.25 72.67 -23.25
N VAL A 582 30.52 72.44 -22.89
CA VAL A 582 31.64 73.38 -22.99
C VAL A 582 32.29 73.35 -24.42
N LYS A 583 31.99 72.30 -25.23
CA LYS A 583 32.44 72.14 -26.61
C LYS A 583 31.41 72.58 -27.66
N LYS A 584 30.29 73.12 -27.28
CA LYS A 584 29.36 73.90 -28.08
C LYS A 584 29.52 75.39 -27.80
#